data_b1eb11bb2ec6420181f68b7ddb16cd5f
#
_entry.id   b1eb11bb2ec6420181f68b7ddb16cd5f
#
_cell.length_a   1.000
_cell.length_b   1.000
_cell.length_c   1.000
_cell.angle_alpha   90.00
_cell.angle_beta   90.00
_cell.angle_gamma   90.00
#
_symmetry.space_group_name_H-M   'P 1'
#
loop_
_entity.id
_entity.type
_entity.pdbx_description
1 polymer ?
#
loop_
_entity_poly.entity_id
_entity_poly.type
_entity_poly.pdbx_seq_one_letter_code
_entity_poly.pdbx_strand_id
1 'polypeptide(L)'
;MRVKLEDVCERGTSSLMQKDIVDKNGKYPVYGASGRIGSMETYQQEHQTVAVVKDGAGIGRTMLLPEKSSVIGTMQYLIPKNCIESEYLYYVVKYMHLEKYFSGATIPHIYFRDYKTEEFNLH
;
A
#
# COMPACT_ATOMS: atom_id res chain seq x y z
N MET A 1 -13.15 20.38 -0.98
CA MET A 1 -12.47 20.56 0.31
C MET A 1 -11.04 20.06 0.21
N ARG A 2 -10.11 20.88 0.65
CA ARG A 2 -8.69 20.50 0.61
C ARG A 2 -8.31 19.76 1.89
N VAL A 3 -7.73 18.58 1.74
CA VAL A 3 -7.35 17.71 2.86
C VAL A 3 -5.94 17.16 2.66
N LYS A 4 -5.35 16.67 3.73
CA LYS A 4 -4.08 15.97 3.69
C LYS A 4 -4.33 14.48 3.56
N LEU A 5 -3.38 13.75 3.01
CA LEU A 5 -3.50 12.29 2.87
C LEU A 5 -3.78 11.63 4.23
N GLU A 6 -3.11 12.06 5.30
CA GLU A 6 -3.33 11.52 6.65
C GLU A 6 -4.75 11.72 7.17
N ASP A 7 -5.50 12.66 6.61
CA ASP A 7 -6.88 12.91 7.02
C ASP A 7 -7.84 11.84 6.51
N VAL A 8 -7.47 11.12 5.46
CA VAL A 8 -8.38 10.19 4.77
C VAL A 8 -7.95 8.73 4.85
N CYS A 9 -6.73 8.44 5.32
CA CYS A 9 -6.26 7.06 5.44
C CYS A 9 -5.32 6.88 6.61
N GLU A 10 -5.15 5.61 6.99
CA GLU A 10 -4.21 5.21 8.03
C GLU A 10 -3.16 4.29 7.43
N ARG A 11 -1.94 4.39 7.92
CA ARG A 11 -0.87 3.50 7.52
C ARG A 11 -1.02 2.14 8.16
N GLY A 12 -0.79 1.08 7.36
CA GLY A 12 -0.63 -0.27 7.88
C GLY A 12 0.66 -0.87 7.36
N THR A 13 1.27 -1.76 8.13
CA THR A 13 2.53 -2.39 7.76
C THR A 13 2.38 -3.90 7.75
N SER A 14 3.36 -4.59 7.14
CA SER A 14 3.41 -6.05 7.11
C SER A 14 4.83 -6.51 7.42
N SER A 15 4.93 -7.61 8.15
CA SER A 15 6.21 -8.28 8.41
C SER A 15 6.39 -9.55 7.58
N LEU A 16 5.43 -9.87 6.69
CA LEU A 16 5.55 -11.03 5.83
C LEU A 16 6.72 -10.87 4.87
N MET A 17 7.47 -11.96 4.69
CA MET A 17 8.55 -12.01 3.71
C MET A 17 8.14 -12.92 2.56
N GLN A 18 8.65 -12.66 1.37
CA GLN A 18 8.33 -13.48 0.20
C GLN A 18 8.64 -14.95 0.43
N LYS A 19 9.71 -15.26 1.14
CA LYS A 19 10.08 -16.65 1.46
C LYS A 19 9.03 -17.38 2.30
N ASP A 20 8.21 -16.62 3.05
CA ASP A 20 7.21 -17.21 3.94
C ASP A 20 6.01 -17.78 3.17
N ILE A 21 5.85 -17.40 1.91
CA ILE A 21 4.68 -17.76 1.10
C ILE A 21 5.00 -18.56 -0.15
N VAL A 22 6.29 -18.82 -0.44
CA VAL A 22 6.72 -19.50 -1.68
C VAL A 22 6.06 -20.86 -1.87
N ASP A 23 5.92 -21.62 -0.79
CA ASP A 23 5.35 -22.97 -0.84
C ASP A 23 3.94 -23.05 -0.26
N LYS A 24 3.29 -21.90 -0.07
CA LYS A 24 1.96 -21.85 0.52
C LYS A 24 0.88 -21.86 -0.54
N ASN A 25 -0.13 -22.69 -0.34
CA ASN A 25 -1.35 -22.71 -1.14
C ASN A 25 -2.50 -22.31 -0.22
N GLY A 26 -3.25 -21.30 -0.60
CA GLY A 26 -4.35 -20.84 0.24
C GLY A 26 -5.40 -20.10 -0.57
N LYS A 27 -6.45 -19.68 0.13
CA LYS A 27 -7.58 -19.00 -0.48
C LYS A 27 -7.32 -17.52 -0.75
N TYR A 28 -6.42 -16.91 0.03
CA TYR A 28 -6.32 -15.46 0.07
C TYR A 28 -5.04 -14.96 -0.58
N PRO A 29 -5.14 -14.04 -1.55
CA PRO A 29 -3.96 -13.61 -2.30
C PRO A 29 -2.99 -12.77 -1.48
N VAL A 30 -1.71 -12.89 -1.82
CA VAL A 30 -0.64 -12.08 -1.24
C VAL A 30 0.04 -11.31 -2.36
N TYR A 31 0.31 -10.02 -2.11
CA TYR A 31 0.86 -9.11 -3.11
C TYR A 31 2.24 -8.60 -2.72
N GLY A 32 3.07 -8.40 -3.72
CA GLY A 32 4.37 -7.76 -3.61
C GLY A 32 4.45 -6.62 -4.63
N ALA A 33 5.67 -6.11 -4.83
CA ALA A 33 5.89 -4.94 -5.69
C ALA A 33 5.44 -5.14 -7.15
N SER A 34 5.46 -6.37 -7.64
CA SER A 34 5.08 -6.66 -9.03
C SER A 34 3.64 -7.17 -9.20
N GLY A 35 2.90 -7.28 -8.12
CA GLY A 35 1.53 -7.80 -8.14
C GLY A 35 1.38 -9.03 -7.25
N ARG A 36 0.41 -9.89 -7.60
CA ARG A 36 0.17 -11.11 -6.81
C ARG A 36 1.36 -12.06 -6.92
N ILE A 37 1.87 -12.49 -5.76
CA ILE A 37 3.04 -13.37 -5.68
C ILE A 37 2.73 -14.72 -5.05
N GLY A 38 1.53 -14.91 -4.49
CA GLY A 38 1.17 -16.17 -3.87
C GLY A 38 -0.16 -16.07 -3.15
N SER A 39 -0.39 -17.01 -2.25
CA SER A 39 -1.63 -17.07 -1.46
C SER A 39 -1.37 -17.67 -0.09
N MET A 40 -2.28 -17.41 0.85
CA MET A 40 -2.20 -17.92 2.22
C MET A 40 -3.59 -18.32 2.68
N GLU A 41 -3.65 -19.09 3.79
CA GLU A 41 -4.92 -19.46 4.41
C GLU A 41 -5.51 -18.35 5.27
N THR A 42 -4.72 -17.30 5.55
CA THR A 42 -5.15 -16.15 6.32
C THR A 42 -4.97 -14.85 5.52
N TYR A 43 -5.50 -13.76 6.03
CA TYR A 43 -5.35 -12.46 5.38
C TYR A 43 -5.10 -11.37 6.44
N GLN A 44 -4.46 -10.29 6.01
CA GLN A 44 -4.16 -9.15 6.87
C GLN A 44 -5.27 -8.11 6.85
N GLN A 45 -5.92 -7.92 5.70
CA GLN A 45 -6.96 -6.91 5.52
C GLN A 45 -8.24 -7.56 5.04
N GLU A 46 -9.31 -7.36 5.81
CA GLU A 46 -10.62 -7.94 5.46
C GLU A 46 -11.29 -7.19 4.30
N HIS A 47 -11.13 -5.89 4.27
CA HIS A 47 -11.78 -5.03 3.27
C HIS A 47 -10.83 -4.63 2.16
N GLN A 48 -11.41 -4.18 1.03
CA GLN A 48 -10.65 -3.61 -0.05
C GLN A 48 -9.80 -2.46 0.47
N THR A 49 -8.54 -2.36 0.04
CA THR A 49 -7.62 -1.34 0.53
C THR A 49 -6.63 -0.94 -0.55
N VAL A 50 -5.77 0.01 -0.23
CA VAL A 50 -4.72 0.50 -1.12
C VAL A 50 -3.38 0.12 -0.52
N ALA A 51 -2.42 -0.22 -1.37
CA ALA A 51 -1.05 -0.46 -0.95
C ALA A 51 -0.07 0.25 -1.88
N VAL A 52 1.06 0.63 -1.32
CA VAL A 52 2.12 1.34 -2.04
C VAL A 52 3.43 0.60 -1.80
N VAL A 53 4.25 0.48 -2.83
CA VAL A 53 5.60 -0.07 -2.68
C VAL A 53 6.43 0.97 -1.95
N LYS A 54 6.97 0.63 -0.78
CA LYS A 54 7.75 1.55 0.05
C LYS A 54 9.24 1.33 0.00
N ASP A 55 9.70 0.16 -0.44
CA ASP A 55 11.12 -0.19 -0.48
C ASP A 55 11.49 -0.76 -1.86
N GLY A 56 12.65 -0.36 -2.37
CA GLY A 56 13.24 -0.96 -3.57
C GLY A 56 12.93 -0.21 -4.85
N ALA A 57 13.19 -0.86 -5.98
CA ALA A 57 13.14 -0.24 -7.30
C ALA A 57 11.75 0.25 -7.72
N GLY A 58 10.69 -0.34 -7.17
CA GLY A 58 9.32 0.01 -7.56
C GLY A 58 8.64 1.02 -6.63
N ILE A 59 9.39 1.75 -5.80
CA ILE A 59 8.78 2.67 -4.82
C ILE A 59 7.75 3.60 -5.47
N GLY A 60 6.68 3.84 -4.74
CA GLY A 60 5.58 4.69 -5.20
C GLY A 60 4.52 3.98 -6.02
N ARG A 61 4.81 2.77 -6.50
CA ARG A 61 3.82 2.01 -7.26
C ARG A 61 2.62 1.71 -6.36
N THR A 62 1.44 2.06 -6.85
CA THR A 62 0.20 1.99 -6.06
C THR A 62 -0.69 0.87 -6.59
N MET A 63 -1.32 0.14 -5.68
CA MET A 63 -2.20 -0.97 -6.02
C MET A 63 -3.52 -0.85 -5.26
N LEU A 64 -4.62 -1.17 -5.95
CA LEU A 64 -5.92 -1.36 -5.31
C LEU A 64 -6.05 -2.86 -5.02
N LEU A 65 -6.13 -3.22 -3.76
CA LEU A 65 -6.15 -4.61 -3.33
C LEU A 65 -7.57 -5.08 -3.03
N PRO A 66 -7.91 -6.33 -3.39
CA PRO A 66 -9.22 -6.88 -3.09
C PRO A 66 -9.38 -7.11 -1.59
N GLU A 67 -10.62 -7.34 -1.16
CA GLU A 67 -10.87 -7.78 0.21
C GLU A 67 -10.16 -9.10 0.48
N LYS A 68 -9.86 -9.35 1.75
CA LYS A 68 -9.24 -10.58 2.23
C LYS A 68 -7.91 -10.86 1.54
N SER A 69 -7.01 -9.90 1.64
CA SER A 69 -5.68 -9.99 1.02
C SER A 69 -4.58 -9.59 1.99
N SER A 70 -3.34 -9.81 1.57
CA SER A 70 -2.16 -9.49 2.35
C SER A 70 -1.07 -8.94 1.44
N VAL A 71 -0.08 -8.28 2.06
CA VAL A 71 1.11 -7.82 1.33
C VAL A 71 2.36 -8.24 2.10
N ILE A 72 3.49 -8.28 1.39
CA ILE A 72 4.79 -8.50 2.03
C ILE A 72 5.38 -7.19 2.51
N GLY A 73 6.46 -7.27 3.29
CA GLY A 73 7.03 -6.14 4.01
C GLY A 73 7.60 -5.00 3.17
N THR A 74 7.80 -5.19 1.86
CA THR A 74 8.22 -4.12 0.97
C THR A 74 7.07 -3.18 0.59
N MET A 75 5.86 -3.52 1.02
CA MET A 75 4.65 -2.75 0.76
C MET A 75 4.19 -2.04 2.03
N GLN A 76 3.35 -1.04 1.85
CA GLN A 76 2.70 -0.33 2.93
C GLN A 76 1.23 -0.16 2.59
N TYR A 77 0.35 -0.45 3.55
CA TYR A 77 -1.08 -0.18 3.38
C TYR A 77 -1.39 1.29 3.58
N LEU A 78 -2.32 1.78 2.78
CA LEU A 78 -3.03 3.02 3.05
C LEU A 78 -4.49 2.63 3.19
N ILE A 79 -4.94 2.53 4.43
CA ILE A 79 -6.26 2.00 4.77
C ILE A 79 -7.25 3.16 4.79
N PRO A 80 -8.25 3.17 3.88
CA PRO A 80 -9.16 4.30 3.81
C PRO A 80 -9.99 4.45 5.09
N LYS A 81 -10.15 5.70 5.52
CA LYS A 81 -11.10 6.05 6.58
C LYS A 81 -12.50 6.14 5.99
N ASN A 82 -13.50 6.37 6.85
CA ASN A 82 -14.90 6.39 6.43
C ASN A 82 -15.26 7.51 5.44
N CYS A 83 -14.40 8.52 5.33
CA CYS A 83 -14.65 9.68 4.47
C CYS A 83 -14.25 9.49 3.01
N ILE A 84 -13.63 8.36 2.67
CA ILE A 84 -13.15 8.11 1.31
C ILE A 84 -13.30 6.64 0.96
N GLU A 85 -13.65 6.35 -0.28
CA GLU A 85 -13.70 4.98 -0.78
C GLU A 85 -12.32 4.55 -1.26
N SER A 86 -12.04 3.24 -1.16
CA SER A 86 -10.73 2.70 -1.49
C SER A 86 -10.34 2.94 -2.95
N GLU A 87 -11.28 2.83 -3.88
CA GLU A 87 -11.01 3.06 -5.30
C GLU A 87 -10.63 4.52 -5.55
N TYR A 88 -11.34 5.46 -4.91
CA TYR A 88 -11.00 6.88 -5.04
C TYR A 88 -9.63 7.15 -4.44
N LEU A 89 -9.36 6.61 -3.23
CA LEU A 89 -8.06 6.76 -2.59
C LEU A 89 -6.94 6.22 -3.49
N TYR A 90 -7.17 5.08 -4.14
CA TYR A 90 -6.21 4.51 -5.07
C TYR A 90 -5.81 5.51 -6.16
N TYR A 91 -6.79 6.14 -6.80
CA TYR A 91 -6.49 7.11 -7.87
C TYR A 91 -5.80 8.36 -7.33
N VAL A 92 -6.21 8.85 -6.16
CA VAL A 92 -5.57 10.00 -5.51
C VAL A 92 -4.09 9.71 -5.29
N VAL A 93 -3.78 8.57 -4.67
CA VAL A 93 -2.39 8.21 -4.35
C VAL A 93 -1.58 7.96 -5.61
N LYS A 94 -2.17 7.29 -6.58
CA LYS A 94 -1.50 6.99 -7.85
C LYS A 94 -1.03 8.26 -8.55
N TYR A 95 -1.86 9.30 -8.54
CA TYR A 95 -1.53 10.56 -9.22
C TYR A 95 -0.70 11.52 -8.36
N MET A 96 -0.46 11.19 -7.10
CA MET A 96 0.47 11.96 -6.26
C MET A 96 1.94 11.71 -6.60
N HIS A 97 2.23 10.56 -7.24
CA HIS A 97 3.60 10.18 -7.57
C HIS A 97 4.51 10.18 -6.33
N LEU A 98 4.19 9.29 -5.39
CA LEU A 98 4.88 9.24 -4.09
C LEU A 98 6.36 8.92 -4.18
N GLU A 99 6.85 8.40 -5.31
CA GLU A 99 8.27 8.15 -5.55
C GLU A 99 9.12 9.42 -5.42
N LYS A 100 8.51 10.59 -5.56
CA LYS A 100 9.22 11.87 -5.37
C LYS A 100 9.72 12.08 -3.94
N TYR A 101 9.20 11.29 -2.99
CA TYR A 101 9.61 11.36 -1.58
C TYR A 101 10.72 10.38 -1.24
N PHE A 102 11.38 9.79 -2.23
CA PHE A 102 12.38 8.76 -1.97
C PHE A 102 13.53 9.28 -1.12
N SER A 103 14.09 8.38 -0.31
CA SER A 103 15.32 8.58 0.42
C SER A 103 16.11 7.26 0.40
N GLY A 104 17.37 7.31 0.82
CA GLY A 104 18.24 6.13 0.78
C GLY A 104 19.17 6.15 -0.43
N ALA A 105 20.45 5.86 -0.17
CA ALA A 105 21.49 5.92 -1.20
C ALA A 105 21.61 4.64 -2.01
N THR A 106 21.41 3.48 -1.36
CA THR A 106 21.58 2.17 -1.99
C THR A 106 20.26 1.55 -2.35
N ILE A 107 19.33 1.51 -1.40
CA ILE A 107 17.97 1.01 -1.61
C ILE A 107 17.01 2.15 -1.36
N PRO A 108 16.25 2.59 -2.37
CA PRO A 108 15.31 3.69 -2.16
C PRO A 108 14.14 3.28 -1.25
N HIS A 109 13.70 4.21 -0.43
CA HIS A 109 12.57 4.04 0.48
C HIS A 109 11.67 5.25 0.42
N ILE A 110 10.38 5.06 0.72
CA ILE A 110 9.46 6.16 1.00
C ILE A 110 8.81 5.90 2.35
N TYR A 111 8.56 6.96 3.10
CA TYR A 111 7.98 6.85 4.45
C TYR A 111 6.69 7.67 4.53
N PHE A 112 5.70 7.09 5.17
CA PHE A 112 4.41 7.75 5.37
C PHE A 112 4.59 9.10 6.08
N ARG A 113 5.49 9.18 7.05
CA ARG A 113 5.79 10.43 7.78
C ARG A 113 6.17 11.58 6.84
N ASP A 114 6.72 11.26 5.67
CA ASP A 114 7.21 12.27 4.72
C ASP A 114 6.13 12.69 3.71
N TYR A 115 5.19 11.80 3.37
CA TYR A 115 4.18 12.12 2.35
C TYR A 115 2.76 12.28 2.91
N LYS A 116 2.55 11.98 4.19
CA LYS A 116 1.21 12.02 4.81
C LYS A 116 0.57 13.40 4.80
N THR A 117 1.37 14.46 4.70
CA THR A 117 0.87 15.84 4.70
C THR A 117 0.59 16.38 3.30
N GLU A 118 0.82 15.59 2.24
CA GLU A 118 0.50 16.04 0.90
C GLU A 118 -1.00 16.27 0.78
N GLU A 119 -1.38 17.41 0.17
CA GLU A 119 -2.76 17.83 0.08
C GLU A 119 -3.38 17.50 -1.27
N PHE A 120 -4.68 17.30 -1.26
CA PHE A 120 -5.46 17.14 -2.48
C PHE A 120 -6.90 17.61 -2.23
N ASN A 121 -7.65 17.75 -3.31
CA ASN A 121 -9.06 18.17 -3.20
C ASN A 121 -9.94 16.93 -3.08
N LEU A 122 -10.66 16.83 -1.96
CA LEU A 122 -11.62 15.76 -1.70
C LEU A 122 -12.98 16.18 -2.26
N HIS A 123 -13.52 15.37 -3.15
CA HIS A 123 -14.81 15.61 -3.78
C HIS A 123 -15.93 14.77 -3.17
#